data_9f3cf8f29c0b6a9ca0a2d5305b2f983e
#
_entry.id   9f3cf8f29c0b6a9ca0a2d5305b2f983e
#
_cell.length_a   1.000
_cell.length_b   1.000
_cell.length_c   1.000
_cell.angle_alpha   90.00
_cell.angle_beta   90.00
_cell.angle_gamma   90.00
#
_symmetry.space_group_name_H-M   'P 1'
#
loop_
_entity.id
_entity.type
_entity.pdbx_description
1 polymer ?
#
loop_
_entity_poly.entity_id
_entity_poly.type
_entity_poly.pdbx_seq_one_letter_code
_entity_poly.pdbx_strand_id
1 'polypeptide(L)'
;MSNNIFYRVKYGLEKELELLLKINNILDDDYVLTKTEDIYCCVDYILTKKDKIICYIELKSRKNISHFADLMIGGNKLKSISLLKHKTILLWIDGDTFYYCDFNKKMLEYPTGIICGSSVIYIPKTEMVLGNITSFTKALNNF
;
A
#
# COMPACT_ATOMS: atom_id res chain seq x y z
N MET A 1 28.27 -3.46 7.13
CA MET A 1 27.27 -3.80 6.07
C MET A 1 26.00 -4.40 6.66
N SER A 2 26.08 -5.35 7.60
CA SER A 2 24.89 -5.88 8.27
C SER A 2 24.08 -4.81 9.03
N ASN A 3 24.76 -3.82 9.63
CA ASN A 3 24.12 -2.73 10.36
C ASN A 3 23.21 -1.86 9.51
N ASN A 4 23.50 -1.69 8.20
CA ASN A 4 22.68 -0.90 7.29
C ASN A 4 21.35 -1.56 6.97
N ILE A 5 21.32 -2.89 6.91
CA ILE A 5 20.09 -3.63 6.64
C ILE A 5 19.15 -3.52 7.84
N PHE A 6 19.65 -3.74 9.06
CA PHE A 6 18.86 -3.61 10.29
C PHE A 6 18.34 -2.19 10.48
N TYR A 7 19.17 -1.19 10.21
CA TYR A 7 18.78 0.21 10.29
C TYR A 7 17.63 0.53 9.32
N ARG A 8 17.71 0.06 8.07
CA ARG A 8 16.67 0.28 7.05
C ARG A 8 15.35 -0.37 7.43
N VAL A 9 15.38 -1.58 7.95
CA VAL A 9 14.18 -2.30 8.40
C VAL A 9 13.54 -1.57 9.58
N LYS A 10 14.33 -1.19 10.57
CA LYS A 10 13.86 -0.44 11.74
C LYS A 10 13.25 0.90 11.34
N TYR A 11 13.94 1.65 10.47
CA TYR A 11 13.48 2.96 10.00
C TYR A 11 12.19 2.85 9.19
N GLY A 12 12.09 1.87 8.32
CA GLY A 12 10.86 1.58 7.57
C GLY A 12 9.69 1.25 8.48
N LEU A 13 9.93 0.44 9.51
CA LEU A 13 8.91 0.08 10.49
C LEU A 13 8.43 1.30 11.28
N GLU A 14 9.35 2.16 11.71
CA GLU A 14 9.00 3.39 12.42
C GLU A 14 8.12 4.31 11.57
N LYS A 15 8.45 4.47 10.28
CA LYS A 15 7.64 5.25 9.34
C LYS A 15 6.26 4.66 9.12
N GLU A 16 6.18 3.34 9.01
CA GLU A 16 4.90 2.64 8.87
C GLU A 16 4.01 2.84 10.10
N LEU A 17 4.59 2.82 11.30
CA LEU A 17 3.87 3.08 12.54
C LEU A 17 3.44 4.53 12.67
N GLU A 18 4.27 5.49 12.25
CA GLU A 18 3.89 6.90 12.21
C GLU A 18 2.70 7.14 11.29
N LEU A 19 2.73 6.54 10.12
CA LEU A 19 1.64 6.63 9.15
C LEU A 19 0.35 6.06 9.74
N LEU A 20 0.46 4.91 10.39
CA LEU A 20 -0.67 4.25 11.05
C LEU A 20 -1.33 5.17 12.08
N LEU A 21 -0.54 5.80 12.94
CA LEU A 21 -1.04 6.72 13.95
C LEU A 21 -1.72 7.95 13.32
N LYS A 22 -1.11 8.53 12.30
CA LYS A 22 -1.67 9.70 11.62
C LYS A 22 -3.00 9.39 10.95
N ILE A 23 -3.10 8.24 10.28
CA ILE A 23 -4.35 7.82 9.63
C ILE A 23 -5.43 7.59 10.68
N ASN A 24 -5.13 6.87 11.76
CA ASN A 24 -6.11 6.60 12.80
C ASN A 24 -6.60 7.87 13.50
N ASN A 25 -5.78 8.90 13.58
CA ASN A 25 -6.20 10.19 14.13
C ASN A 25 -7.23 10.92 13.25
N ILE A 26 -7.25 10.63 11.96
CA ILE A 26 -8.17 11.27 10.99
C ILE A 26 -9.41 10.41 10.75
N LEU A 27 -9.28 9.08 10.85
CA LEU A 27 -10.40 8.14 10.65
C LEU A 27 -11.54 8.42 11.62
N ASP A 28 -12.77 8.21 11.15
CA ASP A 28 -13.95 8.22 12.00
C ASP A 28 -13.86 7.12 13.08
N ASP A 29 -14.56 7.30 14.19
CA ASP A 29 -14.46 6.42 15.37
C ASP A 29 -14.77 4.95 15.10
N ASP A 30 -15.64 4.68 14.13
CA ASP A 30 -16.02 3.31 13.77
C ASP A 30 -14.90 2.54 13.03
N TYR A 31 -13.93 3.24 12.51
CA TYR A 31 -12.86 2.68 11.67
C TYR A 31 -11.56 2.57 12.45
N VAL A 32 -10.87 1.45 12.25
CA VAL A 32 -9.53 1.25 12.81
C VAL A 32 -8.64 0.66 11.73
N LEU A 33 -7.47 1.27 11.54
CA LEU A 33 -6.41 0.74 10.70
C LEU A 33 -5.39 0.05 11.61
N THR A 34 -5.10 -1.21 11.32
CA THR A 34 -4.09 -1.99 12.05
C THR A 34 -3.02 -2.49 11.09
N LYS A 35 -1.78 -2.57 11.59
CA LYS A 35 -0.69 -3.16 10.84
C LYS A 35 -0.76 -4.68 10.98
N THR A 36 -0.53 -5.40 9.88
CA THR A 36 -0.42 -6.86 9.92
C THR A 36 0.87 -7.27 10.64
N GLU A 37 0.78 -8.24 11.53
CA GLU A 37 1.93 -8.72 12.31
C GLU A 37 2.64 -9.89 11.62
N ASP A 38 1.92 -10.63 10.78
CA ASP A 38 2.46 -11.78 10.09
C ASP A 38 3.36 -11.35 8.93
N ILE A 39 4.62 -11.71 8.97
CA ILE A 39 5.60 -11.41 7.91
C ILE A 39 5.24 -12.11 6.59
N TYR A 40 4.42 -13.15 6.63
CA TYR A 40 3.93 -13.87 5.44
C TYR A 40 2.64 -13.28 4.90
N CYS A 41 2.06 -12.31 5.58
CA CYS A 41 0.87 -11.63 5.09
C CYS A 41 1.23 -10.81 3.84
N CYS A 42 0.41 -10.93 2.79
CA CYS A 42 0.67 -10.25 1.52
C CYS A 42 0.25 -8.78 1.53
N VAL A 43 -0.31 -8.27 2.61
CA VAL A 43 -0.70 -6.87 2.77
C VAL A 43 -0.13 -6.29 4.06
N ASP A 44 0.03 -4.96 4.09
CA ASP A 44 0.65 -4.27 5.22
C ASP A 44 -0.34 -3.86 6.30
N TYR A 45 -1.56 -3.50 5.90
CA TYR A 45 -2.58 -2.99 6.82
C TYR A 45 -3.94 -3.60 6.57
N ILE A 46 -4.74 -3.63 7.63
CA ILE A 46 -6.12 -4.08 7.59
C ILE A 46 -7.00 -2.94 8.12
N LEU A 47 -8.01 -2.56 7.35
CA LEU A 47 -9.02 -1.59 7.78
C LEU A 47 -10.25 -2.32 8.26
N THR A 48 -10.63 -2.07 9.50
CA THR A 48 -11.87 -2.61 10.09
C THR A 48 -12.88 -1.49 10.34
N LYS A 49 -14.15 -1.84 10.26
CA LYS A 49 -15.26 -0.96 10.67
C LYS A 49 -16.16 -1.76 11.58
N LYS A 50 -16.33 -1.28 12.82
CA LYS A 50 -17.12 -1.99 13.85
C LYS A 50 -16.67 -3.47 13.97
N ASP A 51 -15.35 -3.66 14.07
CA ASP A 51 -14.68 -4.96 14.22
C ASP A 51 -14.77 -5.92 13.02
N LYS A 52 -15.29 -5.45 11.89
CA LYS A 52 -15.35 -6.26 10.65
C LYS A 52 -14.30 -5.75 9.66
N ILE A 53 -13.59 -6.68 9.01
CA ILE A 53 -12.62 -6.34 7.96
C ILE A 53 -13.39 -5.78 6.76
N ILE A 54 -12.98 -4.59 6.30
CA ILE A 54 -13.56 -3.95 5.11
C ILE A 54 -12.64 -4.07 3.92
N CYS A 55 -11.35 -3.76 4.13
CA CYS A 55 -10.36 -3.82 3.05
C CYS A 55 -8.96 -4.00 3.62
N TYR A 56 -8.05 -4.32 2.73
CA TYR A 56 -6.62 -4.40 2.97
C TYR A 56 -5.91 -3.25 2.28
N ILE A 57 -4.73 -2.90 2.76
CA ILE A 57 -3.87 -1.89 2.14
C ILE A 57 -2.48 -2.46 1.99
N GLU A 58 -1.94 -2.41 0.77
CA GLU A 58 -0.56 -2.72 0.47
C GLU A 58 0.17 -1.41 0.23
N LEU A 59 1.20 -1.14 1.05
CA LEU A 59 1.95 0.11 1.02
C LEU A 59 3.29 -0.08 0.32
N LYS A 60 3.62 0.85 -0.56
CA LYS A 60 4.94 0.99 -1.17
C LYS A 60 5.47 2.40 -0.91
N SER A 61 6.52 2.51 -0.09
CA SER A 61 7.20 3.78 0.12
C SER A 61 8.35 3.85 -0.89
N ARG A 62 8.32 4.84 -1.77
CA ARG A 62 9.30 4.98 -2.86
C ARG A 62 9.62 6.46 -3.07
N LYS A 63 10.87 6.73 -3.46
CA LYS A 63 11.31 8.09 -3.81
C LYS A 63 11.01 8.40 -5.27
N ASN A 64 10.75 9.67 -5.55
CA ASN A 64 10.61 10.20 -6.91
C ASN A 64 9.48 9.56 -7.72
N ILE A 65 8.42 9.11 -7.06
CA ILE A 65 7.29 8.48 -7.75
C ILE A 65 6.58 9.44 -8.70
N SER A 66 6.69 10.76 -8.47
CA SER A 66 6.12 11.78 -9.37
C SER A 66 6.77 11.79 -10.75
N HIS A 67 7.98 11.25 -10.89
CA HIS A 67 8.76 11.26 -12.12
C HIS A 67 8.40 10.12 -13.09
N PHE A 68 7.61 9.16 -12.65
CA PHE A 68 7.27 7.97 -13.45
C PHE A 68 5.80 8.00 -13.88
N ALA A 69 5.55 7.58 -15.12
CA ALA A 69 4.18 7.44 -15.64
C ALA A 69 3.46 6.24 -15.03
N ASP A 70 4.22 5.20 -14.68
CA ASP A 70 3.72 3.97 -14.10
C ASP A 70 4.38 3.71 -12.75
N LEU A 71 3.67 3.06 -11.84
CA LEU A 71 4.22 2.60 -10.58
C LEU A 71 4.23 1.07 -10.56
N MET A 72 5.25 0.49 -9.94
CA MET A 72 5.46 -0.95 -10.01
C MET A 72 5.18 -1.66 -8.70
N ILE A 73 4.74 -2.91 -8.83
CA ILE A 73 4.52 -3.82 -7.72
C ILE A 73 4.99 -5.21 -8.14
N GLY A 74 5.50 -5.98 -7.18
CA GLY A 74 5.94 -7.36 -7.45
C GLY A 74 4.81 -8.21 -8.01
N GLY A 75 5.11 -8.98 -9.07
CA GLY A 75 4.11 -9.83 -9.71
C GLY A 75 3.58 -10.91 -8.78
N ASN A 76 4.44 -11.52 -7.98
CA ASN A 76 4.02 -12.53 -6.98
C ASN A 76 3.16 -11.92 -5.88
N LYS A 77 3.48 -10.70 -5.44
CA LYS A 77 2.69 -9.97 -4.47
C LYS A 77 1.27 -9.73 -5.00
N LEU A 78 1.16 -9.28 -6.23
CA LEU A 78 -0.12 -9.00 -6.85
C LEU A 78 -0.97 -10.26 -7.03
N LYS A 79 -0.33 -11.38 -7.39
CA LYS A 79 -1.01 -12.69 -7.47
C LYS A 79 -1.56 -13.11 -6.11
N SER A 80 -0.79 -12.92 -5.04
CA SER A 80 -1.22 -13.24 -3.67
C SER A 80 -2.42 -12.38 -3.26
N ILE A 81 -2.37 -11.09 -3.59
CA ILE A 81 -3.47 -10.16 -3.32
C ILE A 81 -4.75 -10.60 -4.05
N SER A 82 -4.63 -11.12 -5.28
CA SER A 82 -5.78 -11.57 -6.06
C SER A 82 -6.56 -12.73 -5.42
N LEU A 83 -5.94 -13.43 -4.47
CA LEU A 83 -6.56 -14.55 -3.76
C LEU A 83 -7.25 -14.13 -2.46
N LEU A 84 -7.12 -12.87 -2.06
CA LEU A 84 -7.72 -12.37 -0.83
C LEU A 84 -9.23 -12.18 -0.98
N LYS A 85 -9.93 -12.36 0.14
CA LYS A 85 -11.40 -12.26 0.21
C LYS A 85 -11.93 -10.85 0.06
N HIS A 86 -11.20 -9.88 0.63
CA HIS A 86 -11.63 -8.50 0.70
C HIS A 86 -10.87 -7.65 -0.31
N LYS A 87 -11.46 -6.50 -0.64
CA LYS A 87 -10.86 -5.49 -1.49
C LYS A 87 -9.48 -5.07 -0.96
N THR A 88 -8.53 -4.85 -1.84
CA THR A 88 -7.20 -4.34 -1.50
C THR A 88 -6.96 -3.03 -2.20
N ILE A 89 -6.49 -2.04 -1.44
CA ILE A 89 -6.03 -0.76 -1.95
C ILE A 89 -4.51 -0.84 -2.10
N LEU A 90 -4.02 -0.47 -3.26
CA LEU A 90 -2.59 -0.33 -3.52
C LEU A 90 -2.22 1.13 -3.30
N LEU A 91 -1.21 1.38 -2.48
CA LEU A 91 -0.82 2.73 -2.07
C LEU A 91 0.67 2.92 -2.23
N TRP A 92 1.07 3.95 -2.99
CA TRP A 92 2.45 4.39 -3.11
C TRP A 92 2.61 5.76 -2.47
N ILE A 93 3.62 5.91 -1.63
CA ILE A 93 3.88 7.15 -0.89
C ILE A 93 5.30 7.64 -1.15
N ASP A 94 5.40 8.95 -1.42
CA ASP A 94 6.66 9.69 -1.42
C ASP A 94 6.43 11.00 -0.64
N GLY A 95 6.85 11.03 0.63
CA GLY A 95 6.59 12.16 1.52
C GLY A 95 5.09 12.41 1.68
N ASP A 96 4.64 13.58 1.24
CA ASP A 96 3.23 13.98 1.32
C ASP A 96 2.41 13.56 0.10
N THR A 97 3.04 12.95 -0.89
CA THR A 97 2.39 12.56 -2.14
C THR A 97 1.91 11.12 -2.05
N PHE A 98 0.61 10.92 -2.23
CA PHE A 98 -0.04 9.61 -2.20
C PHE A 98 -0.64 9.31 -3.57
N TYR A 99 -0.25 8.17 -4.15
CA TYR A 99 -0.92 7.59 -5.32
C TYR A 99 -1.58 6.29 -4.88
N TYR A 100 -2.87 6.15 -5.13
CA TYR A 100 -3.58 4.95 -4.71
C TYR A 100 -4.66 4.55 -5.70
N CYS A 101 -4.95 3.26 -5.73
CA CYS A 101 -6.01 2.67 -6.54
C CYS A 101 -6.48 1.37 -5.92
N ASP A 102 -7.67 0.94 -6.32
CA ASP A 102 -8.18 -0.37 -5.95
C ASP A 102 -7.51 -1.43 -6.83
N PHE A 103 -7.10 -2.53 -6.23
CA PHE A 103 -6.68 -3.69 -6.99
C PHE A 103 -7.86 -4.23 -7.80
N ASN A 104 -7.58 -4.59 -9.06
CA ASN A 104 -8.50 -5.38 -9.86
C ASN A 104 -7.72 -6.44 -10.66
N LYS A 105 -8.40 -7.52 -11.03
CA LYS A 105 -7.74 -8.67 -11.67
C LYS A 105 -7.12 -8.36 -13.03
N LYS A 106 -7.56 -7.32 -13.72
CA LYS A 106 -6.96 -6.87 -14.98
C LYS A 106 -5.51 -6.48 -14.82
N MET A 107 -5.12 -6.02 -13.64
CA MET A 107 -3.75 -5.61 -13.35
C MET A 107 -2.74 -6.75 -13.49
N LEU A 108 -3.17 -8.00 -13.34
CA LEU A 108 -2.31 -9.17 -13.55
C LEU A 108 -1.84 -9.31 -15.01
N GLU A 109 -2.55 -8.68 -15.94
CA GLU A 109 -2.26 -8.72 -17.38
C GLU A 109 -1.51 -7.47 -17.87
N TYR A 110 -1.21 -6.53 -16.98
CA TYR A 110 -0.50 -5.31 -17.34
C TYR A 110 0.97 -5.58 -17.69
N PRO A 111 1.63 -4.63 -18.38
CA PRO A 111 3.02 -4.82 -18.77
C PRO A 111 3.91 -5.18 -17.60
N THR A 112 4.85 -6.08 -17.85
CA THR A 112 5.78 -6.60 -16.85
C THR A 112 7.21 -6.22 -17.18
N GLY A 113 8.07 -6.29 -16.16
CA GLY A 113 9.49 -6.11 -16.27
C GLY A 113 10.20 -6.99 -15.25
N ILE A 114 11.52 -6.88 -15.22
CA ILE A 114 12.35 -7.61 -14.26
C ILE A 114 13.25 -6.60 -13.56
N ILE A 115 13.15 -6.56 -12.24
CA ILE A 115 13.98 -5.70 -11.38
C ILE A 115 14.69 -6.59 -10.37
N CYS A 116 16.02 -6.57 -10.37
CA CYS A 116 16.84 -7.39 -9.47
C CYS A 116 16.46 -8.88 -9.50
N GLY A 117 16.15 -9.40 -10.70
CA GLY A 117 15.78 -10.81 -10.89
C GLY A 117 14.34 -11.17 -10.57
N SER A 118 13.53 -10.22 -10.13
CA SER A 118 12.13 -10.45 -9.78
C SER A 118 11.20 -9.80 -10.80
N SER A 119 10.11 -10.50 -11.12
CA SER A 119 9.06 -9.95 -11.99
C SER A 119 8.29 -8.85 -11.28
N VAL A 120 8.07 -7.74 -11.98
CA VAL A 120 7.23 -6.63 -11.52
C VAL A 120 6.17 -6.33 -12.55
N ILE A 121 5.07 -5.75 -12.09
CA ILE A 121 3.96 -5.29 -12.93
C ILE A 121 3.91 -3.77 -12.84
N TYR A 122 3.74 -3.10 -13.97
CA TYR A 122 3.62 -1.64 -14.05
C TYR A 122 2.15 -1.24 -14.12
N ILE A 123 1.74 -0.41 -13.17
CA ILE A 123 0.37 0.10 -13.11
C ILE A 123 0.38 1.58 -13.48
N PRO A 124 -0.36 1.99 -14.53
CA PRO A 124 -0.33 3.38 -14.97
C PRO A 124 -1.00 4.31 -13.96
N LYS A 125 -0.39 5.49 -13.77
CA LYS A 125 -0.94 6.52 -12.88
C LYS A 125 -2.31 7.03 -13.32
N THR A 126 -2.66 6.86 -14.60
CA THR A 126 -3.98 7.22 -15.10
C THR A 126 -5.10 6.46 -14.40
N GLU A 127 -4.79 5.32 -13.79
CA GLU A 127 -5.74 4.53 -13.01
C GLU A 127 -5.71 4.83 -11.51
N MET A 128 -4.90 5.80 -11.10
CA MET A 128 -4.69 6.12 -9.69
C MET A 128 -5.28 7.46 -9.32
N VAL A 129 -5.61 7.61 -8.04
CA VAL A 129 -5.95 8.88 -7.43
C VAL A 129 -4.67 9.47 -6.83
N LEU A 130 -4.43 10.74 -7.11
CA LEU A 130 -3.34 11.52 -6.49
C LEU A 130 -3.92 12.29 -5.31
N GLY A 131 -3.29 12.18 -4.16
CA GLY A 131 -3.73 12.87 -2.98
C GLY A 131 -2.66 13.00 -1.92
N ASN A 132 -3.11 13.16 -0.70
CA ASN A 132 -2.28 13.23 0.49
C ASN A 132 -2.91 12.38 1.59
N ILE A 133 -2.29 12.40 2.79
CA ILE A 133 -2.79 11.60 3.92
C ILE A 133 -4.24 11.95 4.28
N THR A 134 -4.61 13.22 4.22
CA THR A 134 -5.96 13.68 4.57
C THR A 134 -6.98 13.19 3.56
N SER A 135 -6.74 13.38 2.27
CA SER A 135 -7.66 12.95 1.20
C SER A 135 -7.77 11.43 1.13
N PHE A 136 -6.66 10.73 1.31
CA PHE A 136 -6.63 9.27 1.35
C PHE A 136 -7.47 8.74 2.52
N THR A 137 -7.27 9.30 3.71
CA THR A 137 -8.00 8.85 4.91
C THR A 137 -9.49 9.15 4.81
N LYS A 138 -9.86 10.29 4.24
CA LYS A 138 -11.26 10.62 3.96
C LYS A 138 -11.89 9.60 2.99
N ALA A 139 -11.13 9.14 2.00
CA ALA A 139 -11.61 8.09 1.10
C ALA A 139 -11.87 6.78 1.85
N LEU A 140 -11.05 6.44 2.84
CA LEU A 140 -11.26 5.25 3.68
C LEU A 140 -12.56 5.34 4.49
N ASN A 141 -12.96 6.52 4.94
CA ASN A 141 -14.20 6.73 5.69
C ASN A 141 -15.47 6.48 4.86
N ASN A 142 -15.33 6.31 3.55
CA ASN A 142 -16.46 6.06 2.65
C ASN A 142 -16.70 4.59 2.34
N PHE A 143 -15.94 3.72 2.95
CA PHE A 143 -16.14 2.27 2.78
C PHE A 143 -17.25 1.72 3.67
#